data_727b6b9e7a9cae010f9280817376b781
#
_entry.id   727b6b9e7a9cae010f9280817376b781
#
_cell.length_a   1.000
_cell.length_b   1.000
_cell.length_c   1.000
_cell.angle_alpha   90.00
_cell.angle_beta   90.00
_cell.angle_gamma   90.00
#
_symmetry.space_group_name_H-M   'P 1'
#
loop_
_entity.id
_entity.type
_entity.pdbx_description
1 polymer ?
#
loop_
_entity_poly.entity_id
_entity_poly.type
_entity_poly.pdbx_seq_one_letter_code
_entity_poly.pdbx_strand_id
1 'polypeptide(L)'
;MCRIMNNKDEQFSKTEEQFRSVMAECRTLFAKKLHDYGASWRILRPVSLTDQLFIKAKRIRSLETTGTSLVGEGIRPEFIALINYGIIGLIQLENGYADTVDMAPDQALALYDEHARKCLELMLRKNCLLYTSDAADEVSPV
;
A
#
# COMPACT_ATOMS: atom_id res chain seq x y z
N MET A 1 -21.52 13.25 28.83
CA MET A 1 -20.93 14.45 28.21
C MET A 1 -20.60 14.16 26.77
N CYS A 2 -21.36 14.70 25.87
CA CYS A 2 -21.02 14.59 24.44
C CYS A 2 -19.86 15.53 24.15
N ARG A 3 -18.69 14.95 23.90
CA ARG A 3 -17.57 15.68 23.37
C ARG A 3 -17.94 16.16 21.97
N ILE A 4 -17.99 17.46 21.76
CA ILE A 4 -18.20 18.00 20.42
C ILE A 4 -16.95 17.64 19.64
N MET A 5 -17.09 16.72 18.69
CA MET A 5 -15.99 16.37 17.79
C MET A 5 -15.65 17.59 16.94
N ASN A 6 -14.39 17.99 16.99
CA ASN A 6 -13.86 19.06 16.16
C ASN A 6 -13.85 18.57 14.69
N ASN A 7 -14.05 19.50 13.75
CA ASN A 7 -13.96 19.21 12.31
C ASN A 7 -12.69 18.44 11.92
N LYS A 8 -11.61 18.67 12.64
CA LYS A 8 -10.33 17.96 12.44
C LYS A 8 -10.40 16.52 12.85
N ASP A 9 -11.10 16.23 13.95
CA ASP A 9 -11.26 14.84 14.46
C ASP A 9 -12.13 14.02 13.53
N GLU A 10 -13.18 14.62 12.98
CA GLU A 10 -14.05 13.98 11.99
C GLU A 10 -13.28 13.65 10.70
N GLN A 11 -12.48 14.58 10.21
CA GLN A 11 -11.68 14.38 9.00
C GLN A 11 -10.60 13.34 9.21
N PHE A 12 -9.98 13.32 10.39
CA PHE A 12 -8.99 12.31 10.76
C PHE A 12 -9.60 10.91 10.81
N SER A 13 -10.77 10.76 11.46
CA SER A 13 -11.51 9.51 11.53
C SER A 13 -11.93 9.02 10.13
N LYS A 14 -12.36 9.93 9.27
CA LYS A 14 -12.74 9.62 7.88
C LYS A 14 -11.54 9.13 7.08
N THR A 15 -10.39 9.76 7.22
CA THR A 15 -9.16 9.35 6.54
C THR A 15 -8.73 7.96 6.97
N GLU A 16 -8.79 7.66 8.26
CA GLU A 16 -8.49 6.32 8.78
C GLU A 16 -9.43 5.26 8.21
N GLU A 17 -10.73 5.56 8.19
CA GLU A 17 -11.74 4.66 7.63
C GLU A 17 -11.49 4.39 6.15
N GLN A 18 -11.19 5.42 5.38
CA GLN A 18 -10.87 5.30 3.95
C GLN A 18 -9.61 4.47 3.74
N PHE A 19 -8.58 4.69 4.54
CA PHE A 19 -7.34 3.91 4.47
C PHE A 19 -7.60 2.44 4.75
N ARG A 20 -8.35 2.14 5.80
CA ARG A 20 -8.70 0.75 6.17
C ARG A 20 -9.51 0.07 5.06
N SER A 21 -10.43 0.79 4.44
CA SER A 21 -11.25 0.28 3.33
C SER A 21 -10.39 -0.08 2.12
N VAL A 22 -9.47 0.79 1.73
CA VAL A 22 -8.55 0.53 0.61
C VAL A 22 -7.62 -0.63 0.94
N MET A 23 -7.08 -0.68 2.14
CA MET A 23 -6.18 -1.77 2.55
C MET A 23 -6.90 -3.12 2.60
N ALA A 24 -8.19 -3.14 2.99
CA ALA A 24 -9.00 -4.35 2.95
C ALA A 24 -9.15 -4.89 1.53
N GLU A 25 -9.35 -4.02 0.56
CA GLU A 25 -9.42 -4.38 -0.86
C GLU A 25 -8.07 -4.92 -1.36
N CYS A 26 -6.98 -4.25 -1.02
CA CYS A 26 -5.62 -4.69 -1.36
C CYS A 26 -5.32 -6.07 -0.78
N ARG A 27 -5.70 -6.28 0.48
CA ARG A 27 -5.52 -7.56 1.19
C ARG A 27 -6.30 -8.69 0.53
N THR A 28 -7.52 -8.42 0.13
CA THR A 28 -8.37 -9.42 -0.54
C THR A 28 -7.71 -9.92 -1.82
N LEU A 29 -7.18 -9.01 -2.63
CA LEU A 29 -6.47 -9.38 -3.85
C LEU A 29 -5.16 -10.12 -3.54
N PHE A 30 -4.40 -9.66 -2.56
CA PHE A 30 -3.16 -10.32 -2.13
C PHE A 30 -3.43 -11.75 -1.68
N ALA A 31 -4.43 -11.95 -0.81
CA ALA A 31 -4.81 -13.27 -0.31
C ALA A 31 -5.25 -14.21 -1.44
N LYS A 32 -5.99 -13.69 -2.41
CA LYS A 32 -6.41 -14.47 -3.58
C LYS A 32 -5.20 -14.94 -4.40
N LYS A 33 -4.26 -14.05 -4.68
CA LYS A 33 -3.04 -14.39 -5.40
C LYS A 33 -2.18 -15.38 -4.62
N LEU A 34 -2.15 -15.22 -3.31
CA LEU A 34 -1.44 -16.14 -2.43
C LEU A 34 -2.02 -17.56 -2.48
N HIS A 35 -3.34 -17.66 -2.52
CA HIS A 35 -4.05 -18.93 -2.70
C HIS A 35 -3.72 -19.57 -4.06
N ASP A 36 -3.71 -18.77 -5.12
CA ASP A 36 -3.54 -19.27 -6.48
C ASP A 36 -2.09 -19.63 -6.82
N TYR A 37 -1.13 -18.84 -6.32
CA TYR A 37 0.29 -18.93 -6.72
C TYR A 37 1.26 -19.16 -5.56
N GLY A 38 0.76 -19.19 -4.32
CA GLY A 38 1.63 -19.20 -3.15
C GLY A 38 2.44 -17.90 -3.02
N ALA A 39 3.44 -17.90 -2.16
CA ALA A 39 4.32 -16.75 -1.95
C ALA A 39 5.43 -16.68 -3.01
N SER A 40 5.05 -16.71 -4.28
CA SER A 40 5.99 -16.73 -5.42
C SER A 40 6.88 -15.49 -5.48
N TRP A 41 6.44 -14.36 -4.91
CA TRP A 41 7.21 -13.13 -4.82
C TRP A 41 8.45 -13.22 -3.92
N ARG A 42 8.58 -14.28 -3.14
CA ARG A 42 9.76 -14.49 -2.28
C ARG A 42 11.07 -14.56 -3.07
N ILE A 43 11.01 -14.98 -4.32
CA ILE A 43 12.19 -15.05 -5.19
C ILE A 43 12.53 -13.73 -5.86
N LEU A 44 11.68 -12.70 -5.73
CA LEU A 44 11.92 -11.41 -6.36
C LEU A 44 13.02 -10.64 -5.62
N ARG A 45 14.05 -10.28 -6.38
CA ARG A 45 15.13 -9.43 -5.90
C ARG A 45 14.69 -7.96 -5.89
N PRO A 46 15.37 -7.09 -5.15
CA PRO A 46 15.00 -5.66 -5.07
C PRO A 46 14.85 -5.00 -6.44
N VAL A 47 15.74 -5.30 -7.37
CA VAL A 47 15.68 -4.76 -8.75
C VAL A 47 14.38 -5.17 -9.44
N SER A 48 14.00 -6.44 -9.32
CA SER A 48 12.77 -6.96 -9.93
C SER A 48 11.52 -6.30 -9.34
N LEU A 49 11.51 -6.05 -8.04
CA LEU A 49 10.42 -5.33 -7.38
C LEU A 49 10.33 -3.88 -7.83
N THR A 50 11.47 -3.22 -7.95
CA THR A 50 11.55 -1.85 -8.47
C THR A 50 10.99 -1.78 -9.89
N ASP A 51 11.36 -2.74 -10.73
CA ASP A 51 10.84 -2.84 -12.09
C ASP A 51 9.33 -3.03 -12.12
N GLN A 52 8.77 -3.87 -11.25
CA GLN A 52 7.32 -4.06 -11.15
C GLN A 52 6.61 -2.77 -10.74
N LEU A 53 7.14 -2.05 -9.76
CA LEU A 53 6.59 -0.76 -9.34
C LEU A 53 6.64 0.25 -10.49
N PHE A 54 7.75 0.31 -11.20
CA PHE A 54 7.94 1.20 -12.33
C PHE A 54 6.98 0.90 -13.48
N ILE A 55 6.82 -0.39 -13.82
CA ILE A 55 5.88 -0.84 -14.85
C ILE A 55 4.45 -0.41 -14.52
N LYS A 56 4.02 -0.60 -13.27
CA LYS A 56 2.68 -0.22 -12.83
C LYS A 56 2.48 1.29 -12.86
N ALA A 57 3.45 2.05 -12.38
CA ALA A 57 3.39 3.51 -12.41
C ALA A 57 3.34 4.03 -13.86
N LYS A 58 4.17 3.49 -14.73
CA LYS A 58 4.18 3.84 -16.15
C LYS A 58 2.86 3.52 -16.83
N ARG A 59 2.25 2.39 -16.48
CA ARG A 59 0.95 1.99 -17.02
C ARG A 59 -0.16 2.94 -16.58
N ILE A 60 -0.17 3.36 -15.32
CA ILE A 60 -1.11 4.36 -14.82
C ILE A 60 -0.99 5.65 -15.64
N ARG A 61 0.24 6.13 -15.81
CA ARG A 61 0.50 7.35 -16.57
C ARG A 61 0.04 7.24 -18.02
N SER A 62 0.27 6.09 -18.65
CA SER A 62 -0.19 5.83 -20.02
C SER A 62 -1.71 5.86 -20.11
N LEU A 63 -2.41 5.22 -19.17
CA LEU A 63 -3.87 5.20 -19.13
C LEU A 63 -4.45 6.61 -18.90
N GLU A 64 -3.85 7.39 -18.05
CA GLU A 64 -4.24 8.78 -17.81
C GLU A 64 -4.09 9.65 -19.04
N THR A 65 -3.02 9.44 -19.81
CA THR A 65 -2.70 10.26 -20.99
C THR A 65 -3.57 9.91 -22.19
N THR A 66 -3.93 8.65 -22.38
CA THR A 66 -4.73 8.21 -23.51
C THR A 66 -6.20 8.54 -23.39
N GLY A 67 -6.68 8.90 -22.20
CA GLY A 67 -8.06 9.33 -21.99
C GLY A 67 -9.11 8.28 -22.39
N THR A 68 -8.74 7.01 -22.42
CA THR A 68 -9.66 5.95 -22.81
C THR A 68 -10.72 5.74 -21.72
N SER A 69 -11.96 5.57 -22.12
CA SER A 69 -13.11 5.40 -21.22
C SER A 69 -13.06 4.16 -20.33
N LEU A 70 -12.17 3.23 -20.63
CA LEU A 70 -11.89 2.04 -19.82
C LEU A 70 -11.04 2.35 -18.59
N VAL A 71 -10.64 3.58 -18.44
CA VAL A 71 -9.71 4.10 -17.43
C VAL A 71 -10.22 3.88 -16.01
N GLY A 72 -11.53 3.99 -15.76
CA GLY A 72 -12.10 3.80 -14.43
C GLY A 72 -11.83 2.42 -13.83
N GLU A 73 -11.84 1.39 -14.67
CA GLU A 73 -11.57 0.00 -14.28
C GLU A 73 -10.08 -0.33 -14.40
N GLY A 74 -9.37 0.30 -15.32
CA GLY A 74 -7.97 0.01 -15.62
C GLY A 74 -6.96 0.61 -14.66
N ILE A 75 -7.25 1.79 -14.09
CA ILE A 75 -6.33 2.50 -13.19
C ILE A 75 -6.35 1.92 -11.78
N ARG A 76 -7.53 1.64 -11.24
CA ARG A 76 -7.65 1.17 -9.85
C ARG A 76 -6.86 -0.12 -9.57
N PRO A 77 -6.94 -1.18 -10.39
CA PRO A 77 -6.12 -2.38 -10.18
C PRO A 77 -4.62 -2.10 -10.20
N GLU A 78 -4.17 -1.13 -11.00
CA GLU A 78 -2.75 -0.78 -11.06
C GLU A 78 -2.30 -0.08 -9.75
N PHE A 79 -3.11 0.78 -9.16
CA PHE A 79 -2.83 1.37 -7.85
C PHE A 79 -2.81 0.32 -6.74
N ILE A 80 -3.74 -0.62 -6.77
CA ILE A 80 -3.74 -1.75 -5.82
C ILE A 80 -2.47 -2.57 -5.97
N ALA A 81 -2.03 -2.82 -7.20
CA ALA A 81 -0.79 -3.53 -7.46
C ALA A 81 0.43 -2.78 -6.91
N LEU A 82 0.47 -1.45 -7.05
CA LEU A 82 1.53 -0.63 -6.46
C LEU A 82 1.61 -0.80 -4.95
N ILE A 83 0.46 -0.75 -4.27
CA ILE A 83 0.40 -0.93 -2.82
C ILE A 83 0.90 -2.32 -2.44
N ASN A 84 0.41 -3.36 -3.10
CA ASN A 84 0.79 -4.74 -2.80
C ASN A 84 2.27 -5.02 -3.08
N TYR A 85 2.81 -4.55 -4.19
CA TYR A 85 4.25 -4.65 -4.46
C TYR A 85 5.08 -3.84 -3.48
N GLY A 86 4.58 -2.69 -3.03
CA GLY A 86 5.23 -1.90 -1.98
C GLY A 86 5.34 -2.69 -0.68
N ILE A 87 4.26 -3.33 -0.25
CA ILE A 87 4.25 -4.16 0.96
C ILE A 87 5.17 -5.38 0.79
N ILE A 88 5.12 -6.05 -0.36
CA ILE A 88 6.06 -7.13 -0.70
C ILE A 88 7.49 -6.64 -0.58
N GLY A 89 7.77 -5.44 -1.10
CA GLY A 89 9.09 -4.83 -1.00
C GLY A 89 9.55 -4.65 0.44
N LEU A 90 8.67 -4.19 1.33
CA LEU A 90 8.97 -4.06 2.75
C LEU A 90 9.26 -5.42 3.41
N ILE A 91 8.49 -6.43 3.07
CA ILE A 91 8.72 -7.79 3.55
C ILE A 91 10.10 -8.31 3.11
N GLN A 92 10.42 -8.13 1.83
CA GLN A 92 11.69 -8.58 1.26
C GLN A 92 12.89 -7.83 1.84
N LEU A 93 12.76 -6.54 2.14
CA LEU A 93 13.80 -5.77 2.80
C LEU A 93 14.09 -6.29 4.21
N GLU A 94 13.06 -6.70 4.93
CA GLU A 94 13.19 -7.20 6.30
C GLU A 94 13.69 -8.65 6.33
N ASN A 95 13.16 -9.51 5.46
CA ASN A 95 13.43 -10.95 5.47
C ASN A 95 14.47 -11.41 4.44
N GLY A 96 14.92 -10.53 3.55
CA GLY A 96 15.72 -10.89 2.41
C GLY A 96 14.91 -11.63 1.34
N TYR A 97 15.48 -11.80 0.17
CA TYR A 97 14.88 -12.64 -0.88
C TYR A 97 15.34 -14.10 -0.73
N ALA A 98 14.59 -15.00 -1.34
CA ALA A 98 14.89 -16.43 -1.32
C ALA A 98 15.13 -16.95 -2.75
N ASP A 99 15.79 -18.09 -2.86
CA ASP A 99 15.99 -18.75 -4.16
C ASP A 99 14.80 -19.62 -4.56
N THR A 100 13.99 -19.99 -3.57
CA THR A 100 12.78 -20.79 -3.76
C THR A 100 11.64 -20.20 -2.96
N VAL A 101 10.42 -20.67 -3.22
CA VAL A 101 9.24 -20.29 -2.41
C VAL A 101 9.34 -21.02 -1.07
N ASP A 102 9.87 -20.33 -0.08
CA ASP A 102 10.22 -20.84 1.25
C ASP A 102 9.22 -20.45 2.35
N MET A 103 8.09 -19.88 1.97
CA MET A 103 7.13 -19.31 2.91
C MET A 103 5.74 -19.86 2.66
N ALA A 104 5.09 -20.34 3.74
CA ALA A 104 3.71 -20.78 3.67
C ALA A 104 2.76 -19.58 3.47
N PRO A 105 1.61 -19.78 2.80
CA PRO A 105 0.63 -18.70 2.59
C PRO A 105 0.19 -18.01 3.88
N ASP A 106 -0.02 -18.75 4.96
CA ASP A 106 -0.43 -18.21 6.25
C ASP A 106 0.62 -17.25 6.83
N GLN A 107 1.87 -17.62 6.72
CA GLN A 107 3.01 -16.81 7.17
C GLN A 107 3.13 -15.54 6.31
N ALA A 108 2.99 -15.68 5.01
CA ALA A 108 3.04 -14.54 4.09
C ALA A 108 1.92 -13.54 4.37
N LEU A 109 0.71 -14.03 4.64
CA LEU A 109 -0.43 -13.16 4.96
C LEU A 109 -0.23 -12.46 6.31
N ALA A 110 0.33 -13.14 7.30
CA ALA A 110 0.65 -12.53 8.60
C ALA A 110 1.68 -11.40 8.45
N LEU A 111 2.71 -11.58 7.63
CA LEU A 111 3.69 -10.54 7.33
C LEU A 111 3.06 -9.36 6.59
N TYR A 112 2.18 -9.64 5.63
CA TYR A 112 1.42 -8.60 4.94
C TYR A 112 0.62 -7.76 5.95
N ASP A 113 -0.12 -8.40 6.83
CA ASP A 113 -0.95 -7.73 7.84
C ASP A 113 -0.09 -6.88 8.79
N GLU A 114 1.06 -7.37 9.19
CA GLU A 114 1.99 -6.63 10.04
C GLU A 114 2.49 -5.35 9.36
N HIS A 115 2.92 -5.44 8.11
CA HIS A 115 3.39 -4.27 7.36
C HIS A 115 2.25 -3.30 7.04
N ALA A 116 1.06 -3.81 6.73
CA ALA A 116 -0.13 -2.98 6.51
C ALA A 116 -0.48 -2.19 7.78
N ARG A 117 -0.41 -2.83 8.96
CA ARG A 117 -0.62 -2.19 10.26
C ARG A 117 0.41 -1.09 10.52
N LYS A 118 1.68 -1.36 10.23
CA LYS A 118 2.76 -0.36 10.36
C LYS A 118 2.53 0.84 9.44
N CYS A 119 2.05 0.59 8.22
CA CYS A 119 1.70 1.67 7.28
C CYS A 119 0.56 2.53 7.83
N LEU A 120 -0.48 1.91 8.38
CA LEU A 120 -1.58 2.62 9.01
C LEU A 120 -1.10 3.48 10.19
N GLU A 121 -0.30 2.91 11.07
CA GLU A 121 0.27 3.63 12.22
C GLU A 121 1.10 4.84 11.78
N LEU A 122 1.91 4.65 10.74
CA LEU A 122 2.72 5.73 10.19
C LEU A 122 1.85 6.84 9.61
N MET A 123 0.81 6.48 8.86
CA MET A 123 -0.14 7.44 8.28
C MET A 123 -0.84 8.23 9.39
N LEU A 124 -1.35 7.57 10.41
CA LEU A 124 -2.03 8.20 11.54
C LEU A 124 -1.10 9.17 12.28
N ARG A 125 0.14 8.78 12.51
CA ARG A 125 1.15 9.62 13.15
C ARG A 125 1.47 10.86 12.31
N LYS A 126 1.64 10.67 11.01
CA LYS A 126 1.91 11.77 10.06
C LYS A 126 0.74 12.74 9.97
N ASN A 127 -0.48 12.23 9.92
CA ASN A 127 -1.67 13.06 9.91
C ASN A 127 -1.80 13.89 11.20
N CYS A 128 -1.51 13.31 12.34
CA CYS A 128 -1.47 14.02 13.60
C CYS A 128 -0.50 15.21 13.57
N LEU A 129 0.69 14.98 13.03
CA LEU A 129 1.73 16.03 12.89
C LEU A 129 1.30 17.12 11.91
N LEU A 130 0.67 16.74 10.80
CA LEU A 130 0.18 17.68 9.79
C LEU A 130 -0.91 18.62 10.32
N TYR A 131 -1.73 18.11 11.24
CA TYR A 131 -2.83 18.90 11.84
C TYR A 131 -2.40 19.71 13.06
N THR A 132 -1.25 19.44 13.64
CA THR A 132 -0.78 20.09 14.88
C THR A 132 0.35 21.08 14.70
N SER A 133 1.02 21.07 13.56
CA SER A 133 2.12 22.00 13.26
C SER A 133 2.06 22.45 11.82
N ASP A 134 2.72 23.60 11.53
CA ASP A 134 2.94 24.08 10.17
C ASP A 134 3.94 23.20 9.42
N ALA A 135 3.65 21.91 9.39
CA ALA A 135 4.51 20.89 8.79
C ALA A 135 4.72 21.09 7.28
N ALA A 136 3.93 21.93 6.65
CA ALA A 136 4.12 22.32 5.26
C ALA A 136 5.48 22.97 4.99
N ASP A 137 6.08 23.58 6.02
CA ASP A 137 7.39 24.25 5.90
C ASP A 137 8.55 23.27 6.09
N GLU A 138 8.27 22.04 6.54
CA GLU A 138 9.29 21.03 6.80
C GLU A 138 9.46 20.01 5.68
N VAL A 139 8.69 20.11 4.62
CA VAL A 139 8.87 19.26 3.45
C VAL A 139 10.14 19.74 2.76
N SER A 140 11.27 19.20 3.16
CA SER A 140 12.51 19.35 2.42
C SER A 140 12.30 18.88 1.00
N PRO A 141 12.47 19.73 -0.01
CA PRO A 141 12.55 19.25 -1.38
C PRO A 141 13.81 18.41 -1.48
N VAL A 142 13.64 17.17 -1.76
CA VAL A 142 14.75 16.27 -2.09
C VAL A 142 15.27 16.63 -3.45
#